data_ee0d103bfd33c7a84ea462115f8e7fe2
#
_entry.id   ee0d103bfd33c7a84ea462115f8e7fe2
#
_cell.length_a   1.000
_cell.length_b   1.000
_cell.length_c   1.000
_cell.angle_alpha   90.00
_cell.angle_beta   90.00
_cell.angle_gamma   90.00
#
_symmetry.space_group_name_H-M   'P 1'
#
loop_
_entity.id
_entity.type
_entity.pdbx_description
1 polymer ?
#
loop_
_entity_poly.entity_id
_entity_poly.type
_entity_poly.pdbx_seq_one_letter_code
_entity_poly.pdbx_strand_id
1 'polypeptide(L)'
;MSALSNEFSWSHSRHETFQTCLKRYYFAYYGAWGGWDDHAPARARELYILKRLSTRQQWAGHHAHLAIETLVRHARRDPARAAQVEARQIDLMRREFRDSRSGAYRQNPVRTPALFEHEYQIDVPPEEWKATVERVSNAVRGFLASPLWAEIRELPDDALLSVERRAHFELDGLKVHAVPDLVVRRDGRVRIYDWKTGSTPLAEHRIQLGIYALLATDRWTADPAAIDAVACNPLTGQEESFAYTADDLDTLRDFIRDSADEMLFPLVDPERNEAGDGETFDCTDRPEPCTACPFLRVCPRWRS
;
A
#
# COMPACT_ATOMS: atom_id res chain seq x y z
N MET A 1 6.81 -29.56 3.56
CA MET A 1 6.99 -28.10 3.51
C MET A 1 6.63 -27.55 4.88
N SER A 2 7.48 -26.76 5.52
CA SER A 2 7.14 -26.11 6.79
C SER A 2 5.90 -25.25 6.57
N ALA A 3 4.89 -25.39 7.43
CA ALA A 3 3.74 -24.49 7.40
C ALA A 3 4.23 -23.05 7.59
N LEU A 4 3.73 -22.11 6.79
CA LEU A 4 4.03 -20.69 6.96
C LEU A 4 3.49 -20.25 8.33
N SER A 5 4.36 -19.71 9.19
CA SER A 5 3.95 -19.11 10.47
C SER A 5 3.47 -17.68 10.26
N ASN A 6 2.48 -17.26 11.06
CA ASN A 6 2.03 -15.87 11.09
C ASN A 6 2.95 -15.07 12.02
N GLU A 7 4.09 -14.64 11.52
CA GLU A 7 5.03 -13.84 12.31
C GLU A 7 4.57 -12.38 12.39
N PHE A 8 4.72 -11.78 13.57
CA PHE A 8 4.47 -10.36 13.73
C PHE A 8 5.49 -9.55 12.95
N SER A 9 5.01 -8.51 12.31
CA SER A 9 5.84 -7.51 11.64
C SER A 9 5.09 -6.18 11.64
N TRP A 10 5.81 -5.09 11.61
CA TRP A 10 5.25 -3.77 11.59
C TRP A 10 5.27 -3.16 10.18
N SER A 11 4.28 -2.36 9.84
CA SER A 11 4.28 -1.44 8.70
C SER A 11 3.34 -0.28 8.98
N HIS A 12 3.56 0.85 8.36
CA HIS A 12 2.69 2.03 8.52
C HIS A 12 1.22 1.70 8.21
N SER A 13 0.93 1.01 7.12
CA SER A 13 -0.44 0.60 6.76
C SER A 13 -1.07 -0.39 7.74
N ARG A 14 -0.25 -1.23 8.39
CA ARG A 14 -0.72 -2.14 9.43
C ARG A 14 -1.09 -1.38 10.70
N HIS A 15 -0.26 -0.41 11.10
CA HIS A 15 -0.53 0.53 12.20
C HIS A 15 -1.82 1.32 11.92
N GLU A 16 -1.98 1.93 10.75
CA GLU A 16 -3.20 2.67 10.37
C GLU A 16 -4.45 1.79 10.45
N THR A 17 -4.36 0.54 10.03
CA THR A 17 -5.48 -0.41 10.13
C THR A 17 -5.84 -0.68 11.59
N PHE A 18 -4.84 -0.85 12.47
CA PHE A 18 -5.02 -1.05 13.90
C PHE A 18 -5.69 0.18 14.54
N GLN A 19 -5.18 1.38 14.30
CA GLN A 19 -5.73 2.63 14.82
C GLN A 19 -7.15 2.93 14.28
N THR A 20 -7.47 2.43 13.10
CA THR A 20 -8.79 2.64 12.49
C THR A 20 -9.87 1.78 13.15
N CYS A 21 -9.61 0.48 13.34
CA CYS A 21 -10.56 -0.45 13.91
C CYS A 21 -9.89 -1.79 14.28
N LEU A 22 -9.90 -2.16 15.55
CA LEU A 22 -9.30 -3.40 16.04
C LEU A 22 -9.92 -4.63 15.37
N LYS A 23 -11.25 -4.66 15.18
CA LYS A 23 -11.93 -5.78 14.49
C LYS A 23 -11.47 -5.92 13.04
N ARG A 24 -11.32 -4.81 12.31
CA ARG A 24 -10.76 -4.81 10.96
C ARG A 24 -9.33 -5.33 10.95
N TYR A 25 -8.52 -4.92 11.92
CA TYR A 25 -7.14 -5.38 12.10
C TYR A 25 -7.10 -6.90 12.33
N TYR A 26 -7.92 -7.43 13.25
CA TYR A 26 -8.04 -8.86 13.47
C TYR A 26 -8.42 -9.61 12.19
N PHE A 27 -9.48 -9.18 11.50
CA PHE A 27 -9.91 -9.84 10.27
C PHE A 27 -8.81 -9.85 9.20
N ALA A 28 -8.05 -8.75 9.07
CA ALA A 28 -7.05 -8.61 8.04
C ALA A 28 -5.77 -9.41 8.32
N TYR A 29 -5.33 -9.48 9.57
CA TYR A 29 -4.00 -10.01 9.89
C TYR A 29 -4.02 -11.37 10.59
N TYR A 30 -5.13 -11.75 11.21
CA TYR A 30 -5.30 -13.02 11.90
C TYR A 30 -6.40 -13.87 11.28
N GLY A 31 -7.63 -13.41 11.26
CA GLY A 31 -8.76 -14.17 10.78
C GLY A 31 -8.68 -14.59 9.31
N ALA A 32 -8.02 -13.79 8.46
CA ALA A 32 -7.77 -14.09 7.06
C ALA A 32 -6.52 -14.95 6.81
N TRP A 33 -5.72 -15.26 7.88
CA TRP A 33 -4.49 -16.01 7.73
C TRP A 33 -4.74 -17.42 7.22
N GLY A 34 -3.93 -17.85 6.26
CA GLY A 34 -4.10 -19.16 5.60
C GLY A 34 -5.24 -19.21 4.57
N GLY A 35 -6.10 -18.17 4.48
CA GLY A 35 -7.25 -18.16 3.57
C GLY A 35 -6.94 -18.16 2.08
N TRP A 36 -5.66 -18.09 1.69
CA TRP A 36 -5.18 -18.28 0.32
C TRP A 36 -5.06 -19.75 -0.09
N ASP A 37 -5.04 -20.65 0.89
CA ASP A 37 -4.98 -22.09 0.63
C ASP A 37 -6.33 -22.63 0.14
N ASP A 38 -6.31 -23.56 -0.82
CA ASP A 38 -7.54 -24.12 -1.38
C ASP A 38 -8.32 -24.99 -0.37
N HIS A 39 -7.64 -25.46 0.68
CA HIS A 39 -8.23 -26.23 1.79
C HIS A 39 -8.47 -25.39 3.04
N ALA A 40 -8.34 -24.06 2.96
CA ALA A 40 -8.56 -23.18 4.09
C ALA A 40 -9.99 -23.34 4.67
N PRO A 41 -10.15 -23.17 6.00
CA PRO A 41 -11.47 -23.09 6.60
C PRO A 41 -12.31 -22.00 5.90
N ALA A 42 -13.61 -22.28 5.69
CA ALA A 42 -14.50 -21.37 4.93
C ALA A 42 -14.46 -19.92 5.47
N ARG A 43 -14.38 -19.75 6.78
CA ARG A 43 -14.29 -18.43 7.42
C ARG A 43 -12.98 -17.71 7.07
N ALA A 44 -11.84 -18.38 7.15
CA ALA A 44 -10.54 -17.80 6.78
C ALA A 44 -10.51 -17.45 5.30
N ARG A 45 -11.06 -18.31 4.43
CA ARG A 45 -11.19 -18.07 3.00
C ARG A 45 -12.04 -16.83 2.72
N GLU A 46 -13.20 -16.70 3.36
CA GLU A 46 -14.06 -15.53 3.21
C GLU A 46 -13.35 -14.24 3.64
N LEU A 47 -12.73 -14.24 4.82
CA LEU A 47 -11.98 -13.08 5.31
C LEU A 47 -10.81 -12.73 4.39
N TYR A 48 -10.14 -13.72 3.81
CA TYR A 48 -9.07 -13.49 2.85
C TYR A 48 -9.59 -12.82 1.57
N ILE A 49 -10.74 -13.27 1.03
CA ILE A 49 -11.38 -12.64 -0.13
C ILE A 49 -11.72 -11.19 0.20
N LEU A 50 -12.39 -10.95 1.33
CA LEU A 50 -12.77 -9.61 1.75
C LEU A 50 -11.57 -8.68 1.97
N LYS A 51 -10.49 -9.18 2.60
CA LYS A 51 -9.25 -8.42 2.77
C LYS A 51 -8.69 -7.87 1.45
N ARG A 52 -8.94 -8.55 0.36
CA ARG A 52 -8.41 -8.19 -0.97
C ARG A 52 -9.30 -7.24 -1.77
N LEU A 53 -10.46 -6.88 -1.21
CA LEU A 53 -11.30 -5.85 -1.82
C LEU A 53 -10.59 -4.50 -1.81
N SER A 54 -10.64 -3.82 -2.92
CA SER A 54 -10.23 -2.43 -3.05
C SER A 54 -11.38 -1.58 -3.58
N THR A 55 -11.53 -0.38 -3.05
CA THR A 55 -12.45 0.60 -3.65
C THR A 55 -11.94 1.01 -5.02
N ARG A 56 -12.83 1.53 -5.88
CA ARG A 56 -12.44 2.05 -7.21
C ARG A 56 -11.34 3.12 -7.14
N GLN A 57 -11.30 3.91 -6.04
CA GLN A 57 -10.26 4.92 -5.83
C GLN A 57 -8.90 4.27 -5.50
N GLN A 58 -8.90 3.27 -4.59
CA GLN A 58 -7.68 2.50 -4.27
C GLN A 58 -7.18 1.71 -5.48
N TRP A 59 -8.09 1.13 -6.25
CA TRP A 59 -7.77 0.44 -7.49
C TRP A 59 -7.16 1.38 -8.54
N ALA A 60 -7.73 2.59 -8.73
CA ALA A 60 -7.13 3.60 -9.60
C ALA A 60 -5.73 4.02 -9.13
N GLY A 61 -5.54 4.24 -7.82
CA GLY A 61 -4.23 4.52 -7.24
C GLY A 61 -3.22 3.43 -7.54
N HIS A 62 -3.58 2.17 -7.28
CA HIS A 62 -2.73 1.01 -7.58
C HIS A 62 -2.33 0.95 -9.07
N HIS A 63 -3.27 1.20 -9.99
CA HIS A 63 -2.97 1.21 -11.42
C HIS A 63 -2.08 2.38 -11.84
N ALA A 64 -2.18 3.53 -11.20
CA ALA A 64 -1.27 4.65 -11.44
C ALA A 64 0.16 4.28 -11.01
N HIS A 65 0.34 3.69 -9.83
CA HIS A 65 1.64 3.19 -9.35
C HIS A 65 2.22 2.13 -10.29
N LEU A 66 1.45 1.11 -10.68
CA LEU A 66 1.90 0.08 -11.63
C LEU A 66 2.35 0.66 -12.99
N ALA A 67 1.64 1.68 -13.48
CA ALA A 67 2.01 2.35 -14.72
C ALA A 67 3.34 3.11 -14.56
N ILE A 68 3.49 3.88 -13.48
CA ILE A 68 4.73 4.62 -13.18
C ILE A 68 5.89 3.64 -12.95
N GLU A 69 5.69 2.55 -12.20
CA GLU A 69 6.68 1.49 -12.06
C GLU A 69 7.13 0.95 -13.42
N THR A 70 6.17 0.66 -14.31
CA THR A 70 6.46 0.17 -15.66
C THR A 70 7.26 1.18 -16.47
N LEU A 71 6.95 2.46 -16.37
CA LEU A 71 7.72 3.53 -17.00
C LEU A 71 9.15 3.55 -16.49
N VAL A 72 9.34 3.56 -15.18
CA VAL A 72 10.67 3.66 -14.56
C VAL A 72 11.51 2.41 -14.82
N ARG A 73 10.97 1.22 -14.61
CA ARG A 73 11.72 -0.04 -14.74
C ARG A 73 12.00 -0.44 -16.17
N HIS A 74 11.01 -0.25 -17.07
CA HIS A 74 11.01 -0.94 -18.34
C HIS A 74 10.91 -0.05 -19.56
N ALA A 75 10.62 1.24 -19.40
CA ALA A 75 10.37 2.15 -20.50
C ALA A 75 11.18 3.46 -20.45
N ARG A 76 11.96 3.71 -19.39
CA ARG A 76 12.66 4.98 -19.22
C ARG A 76 13.63 5.33 -20.34
N ARG A 77 14.21 4.31 -21.01
CA ARG A 77 15.13 4.47 -22.15
C ARG A 77 14.52 4.09 -23.49
N ASP A 78 13.22 3.76 -23.51
CA ASP A 78 12.49 3.35 -24.71
C ASP A 78 11.22 4.21 -24.88
N PRO A 79 11.30 5.32 -25.65
CA PRO A 79 10.16 6.21 -25.86
C PRO A 79 8.95 5.52 -26.51
N ALA A 80 9.18 4.53 -27.39
CA ALA A 80 8.10 3.81 -28.07
C ALA A 80 7.32 2.93 -27.07
N ARG A 81 8.05 2.32 -26.12
CA ARG A 81 7.44 1.54 -25.03
C ARG A 81 6.73 2.46 -24.04
N ALA A 82 7.33 3.58 -23.66
CA ALA A 82 6.73 4.55 -22.76
C ALA A 82 5.38 5.05 -23.30
N ALA A 83 5.28 5.34 -24.60
CA ALA A 83 4.04 5.76 -25.24
C ALA A 83 2.90 4.71 -25.20
N GLN A 84 3.21 3.45 -24.94
CA GLN A 84 2.23 2.36 -24.89
C GLN A 84 1.75 2.05 -23.46
N VAL A 85 2.40 2.58 -22.42
CA VAL A 85 2.13 2.20 -21.02
C VAL A 85 0.70 2.56 -20.63
N GLU A 86 0.23 3.78 -20.96
CA GLU A 86 -1.13 4.21 -20.66
C GLU A 86 -2.19 3.27 -21.27
N ALA A 87 -2.09 2.98 -22.58
CA ALA A 87 -3.06 2.11 -23.25
C ALA A 87 -3.08 0.69 -22.68
N ARG A 88 -1.91 0.12 -22.40
CA ARG A 88 -1.79 -1.21 -21.77
C ARG A 88 -2.39 -1.24 -20.38
N GLN A 89 -2.20 -0.17 -19.60
CA GLN A 89 -2.76 -0.08 -18.26
C GLN A 89 -4.28 0.00 -18.29
N ILE A 90 -4.86 0.77 -19.20
CA ILE A 90 -6.31 0.85 -19.40
C ILE A 90 -6.89 -0.51 -19.82
N ASP A 91 -6.21 -1.24 -20.70
CA ASP A 91 -6.66 -2.58 -21.12
C ASP A 91 -6.58 -3.59 -19.97
N LEU A 92 -5.59 -3.47 -19.07
CA LEU A 92 -5.54 -4.26 -17.83
C LEU A 92 -6.73 -3.92 -16.94
N MET A 93 -7.00 -2.65 -16.69
CA MET A 93 -8.17 -2.21 -15.91
C MET A 93 -9.48 -2.74 -16.48
N ARG A 94 -9.67 -2.74 -17.78
CA ARG A 94 -10.87 -3.29 -18.45
C ARG A 94 -11.03 -4.79 -18.21
N ARG A 95 -9.93 -5.56 -18.19
CA ARG A 95 -9.97 -7.00 -17.88
C ARG A 95 -10.34 -7.21 -16.41
N GLU A 96 -9.64 -6.55 -15.50
CA GLU A 96 -9.87 -6.66 -14.06
C GLU A 96 -11.28 -6.25 -13.65
N PHE A 97 -11.81 -5.18 -14.25
CA PHE A 97 -13.21 -4.77 -14.04
C PHE A 97 -14.19 -5.89 -14.41
N ARG A 98 -14.01 -6.54 -15.58
CA ARG A 98 -14.87 -7.65 -16.00
C ARG A 98 -14.76 -8.85 -15.07
N ASP A 99 -13.54 -9.22 -14.69
CA ASP A 99 -13.25 -10.33 -13.79
C ASP A 99 -13.84 -10.09 -12.41
N SER A 100 -13.69 -8.87 -11.88
CA SER A 100 -14.32 -8.48 -10.61
C SER A 100 -15.84 -8.52 -10.69
N ARG A 101 -16.42 -7.96 -11.76
CA ARG A 101 -17.88 -7.92 -11.97
C ARG A 101 -18.49 -9.32 -12.13
N SER A 102 -17.77 -10.26 -12.70
CA SER A 102 -18.21 -11.65 -12.86
C SER A 102 -18.09 -12.49 -11.58
N GLY A 103 -17.41 -11.97 -10.54
CA GLY A 103 -17.14 -12.70 -9.30
C GLY A 103 -16.00 -13.72 -9.41
N ALA A 104 -15.18 -13.68 -10.48
CA ALA A 104 -14.07 -14.61 -10.70
C ALA A 104 -13.05 -14.65 -9.55
N TYR A 105 -12.90 -13.55 -8.80
CA TYR A 105 -12.05 -13.48 -7.61
C TYR A 105 -12.45 -14.47 -6.49
N ARG A 106 -13.70 -14.92 -6.44
CA ARG A 106 -14.14 -15.91 -5.43
C ARG A 106 -13.52 -17.28 -5.67
N GLN A 107 -13.28 -17.62 -6.93
CA GLN A 107 -12.63 -18.87 -7.31
C GLN A 107 -11.11 -18.75 -7.17
N ASN A 108 -10.54 -17.63 -7.57
CA ASN A 108 -9.09 -17.40 -7.53
C ASN A 108 -8.75 -16.04 -6.87
N PRO A 109 -8.93 -15.88 -5.55
CA PRO A 109 -8.72 -14.60 -4.88
C PRO A 109 -7.25 -14.17 -4.84
N VAL A 110 -6.30 -15.07 -5.08
CA VAL A 110 -4.88 -14.75 -5.10
C VAL A 110 -4.51 -13.95 -6.33
N ARG A 111 -5.11 -14.26 -7.49
CA ARG A 111 -4.71 -13.72 -8.80
C ARG A 111 -5.70 -12.72 -9.38
N THR A 112 -6.95 -12.76 -8.93
CA THR A 112 -8.02 -11.94 -9.50
C THR A 112 -8.34 -10.80 -8.55
N PRO A 113 -8.21 -9.54 -8.97
CA PRO A 113 -8.60 -8.40 -8.16
C PRO A 113 -10.10 -8.36 -7.93
N ALA A 114 -10.50 -7.79 -6.80
CA ALA A 114 -11.88 -7.68 -6.39
C ALA A 114 -12.21 -6.24 -6.03
N LEU A 115 -13.24 -5.67 -6.64
CA LEU A 115 -13.70 -4.33 -6.34
C LEU A 115 -14.79 -4.35 -5.26
N PHE A 116 -14.64 -3.46 -4.29
CA PHE A 116 -15.56 -3.28 -3.19
C PHE A 116 -16.99 -3.02 -3.69
N GLU A 117 -17.13 -2.18 -4.70
CA GLU A 117 -18.42 -1.80 -5.28
C GLU A 117 -19.13 -3.00 -5.92
N HIS A 118 -18.39 -3.92 -6.55
CA HIS A 118 -18.97 -5.15 -7.13
C HIS A 118 -19.36 -6.16 -6.04
N GLU A 119 -18.53 -6.33 -5.01
CA GLU A 119 -18.81 -7.24 -3.90
C GLU A 119 -20.05 -6.84 -3.13
N TYR A 120 -20.22 -5.52 -2.89
CA TYR A 120 -21.33 -4.97 -2.12
C TYR A 120 -22.49 -4.47 -2.99
N GLN A 121 -22.45 -4.72 -4.30
CA GLN A 121 -23.51 -4.36 -5.26
C GLN A 121 -23.87 -2.86 -5.19
N ILE A 122 -22.84 -2.02 -5.00
CA ILE A 122 -23.00 -0.57 -4.98
C ILE A 122 -23.23 -0.10 -6.41
N ASP A 123 -24.33 0.59 -6.63
CA ASP A 123 -24.62 1.20 -7.92
C ASP A 123 -23.72 2.41 -8.14
N VAL A 124 -22.78 2.27 -9.06
CA VAL A 124 -21.84 3.33 -9.46
C VAL A 124 -22.17 3.75 -10.88
N PRO A 125 -22.52 5.04 -11.10
CA PRO A 125 -22.83 5.55 -12.42
C PRO A 125 -21.69 5.32 -13.43
N PRO A 126 -22.00 5.05 -14.72
CA PRO A 126 -20.98 4.79 -15.75
C PRO A 126 -19.94 5.93 -15.89
N GLU A 127 -20.36 7.16 -15.70
CA GLU A 127 -19.48 8.34 -15.71
C GLU A 127 -18.43 8.32 -14.60
N GLU A 128 -18.78 7.79 -13.41
CA GLU A 128 -17.81 7.66 -12.32
C GLU A 128 -16.78 6.55 -12.60
N TRP A 129 -17.18 5.45 -13.23
CA TRP A 129 -16.23 4.44 -13.72
C TRP A 129 -15.30 5.01 -14.77
N LYS A 130 -15.84 5.82 -15.70
CA LYS A 130 -15.04 6.52 -16.70
C LYS A 130 -14.04 7.47 -16.04
N ALA A 131 -14.49 8.28 -15.09
CA ALA A 131 -13.63 9.19 -14.33
C ALA A 131 -12.53 8.44 -13.57
N THR A 132 -12.81 7.22 -13.05
CA THR A 132 -11.82 6.36 -12.40
C THR A 132 -10.68 5.97 -13.35
N VAL A 133 -11.01 5.60 -14.60
CA VAL A 133 -10.02 5.27 -15.64
C VAL A 133 -9.26 6.53 -16.09
N GLU A 134 -9.97 7.65 -16.30
CA GLU A 134 -9.37 8.92 -16.67
C GLU A 134 -8.36 9.43 -15.63
N ARG A 135 -8.63 9.17 -14.34
CA ARG A 135 -7.69 9.50 -13.27
C ARG A 135 -6.35 8.80 -13.45
N VAL A 136 -6.34 7.51 -13.82
CA VAL A 136 -5.10 6.77 -14.10
C VAL A 136 -4.39 7.33 -15.32
N SER A 137 -5.13 7.60 -16.40
CA SER A 137 -4.58 8.23 -17.62
C SER A 137 -3.93 9.57 -17.30
N ASN A 138 -4.61 10.41 -16.51
CA ASN A 138 -4.10 11.73 -16.13
C ASN A 138 -2.85 11.62 -15.23
N ALA A 139 -2.80 10.66 -14.30
CA ALA A 139 -1.61 10.42 -13.48
C ALA A 139 -0.40 9.99 -14.34
N VAL A 140 -0.61 9.09 -15.31
CA VAL A 140 0.45 8.65 -16.24
C VAL A 140 0.95 9.80 -17.09
N ARG A 141 0.04 10.59 -17.66
CA ARG A 141 0.38 11.77 -18.49
C ARG A 141 1.09 12.84 -17.68
N GLY A 142 0.59 13.12 -16.47
CA GLY A 142 1.21 14.10 -15.57
C GLY A 142 2.64 13.67 -15.18
N PHE A 143 2.84 12.38 -14.86
CA PHE A 143 4.18 11.86 -14.59
C PHE A 143 5.10 11.99 -15.81
N LEU A 144 4.65 11.60 -17.01
CA LEU A 144 5.42 11.71 -18.25
C LEU A 144 5.77 13.17 -18.62
N ALA A 145 4.95 14.13 -18.22
CA ALA A 145 5.19 15.55 -18.42
C ALA A 145 6.04 16.19 -17.31
N SER A 146 6.31 15.47 -16.21
CA SER A 146 7.00 16.03 -15.06
C SER A 146 8.51 16.22 -15.30
N PRO A 147 9.14 17.22 -14.64
CA PRO A 147 10.59 17.35 -14.63
C PRO A 147 11.28 16.09 -14.07
N LEU A 148 10.66 15.44 -13.09
CA LEU A 148 11.15 14.21 -12.48
C LEU A 148 11.29 13.07 -13.50
N TRP A 149 10.33 12.92 -14.42
CA TRP A 149 10.46 11.90 -15.48
C TRP A 149 11.67 12.18 -16.40
N ALA A 150 11.87 13.44 -16.77
CA ALA A 150 13.04 13.81 -17.58
C ALA A 150 14.34 13.49 -16.84
N GLU A 151 14.40 13.76 -15.54
CA GLU A 151 15.54 13.44 -14.68
C GLU A 151 15.79 11.92 -14.59
N ILE A 152 14.74 11.12 -14.30
CA ILE A 152 14.85 9.65 -14.17
C ILE A 152 15.36 9.01 -15.46
N ARG A 153 15.02 9.53 -16.61
CA ARG A 153 15.47 9.01 -17.91
C ARG A 153 16.99 9.11 -18.08
N GLU A 154 17.60 10.13 -17.53
CA GLU A 154 19.05 10.39 -17.66
C GLU A 154 19.87 9.68 -16.56
N LEU A 155 19.24 9.16 -15.51
CA LEU A 155 19.95 8.47 -14.44
C LEU A 155 20.63 7.19 -14.96
N PRO A 156 21.87 6.89 -14.53
CA PRO A 156 22.49 5.59 -14.77
C PRO A 156 21.72 4.49 -14.01
N ASP A 157 21.88 3.23 -14.43
CA ASP A 157 21.09 2.11 -13.86
C ASP A 157 21.40 1.86 -12.39
N ASP A 158 22.63 2.06 -11.98
CA ASP A 158 23.12 1.91 -10.59
C ASP A 158 22.66 3.04 -9.66
N ALA A 159 22.18 4.15 -10.21
CA ALA A 159 21.54 5.19 -9.44
C ALA A 159 20.11 4.84 -9.01
N LEU A 160 19.44 3.87 -9.65
CA LEU A 160 18.12 3.37 -9.26
C LEU A 160 18.28 2.33 -8.14
N LEU A 161 18.14 2.76 -6.89
CA LEU A 161 18.34 1.90 -5.72
C LEU A 161 17.14 0.97 -5.47
N SER A 162 15.92 1.48 -5.64
CA SER A 162 14.68 0.71 -5.49
C SER A 162 13.54 1.32 -6.31
N VAL A 163 12.67 0.47 -6.86
CA VAL A 163 11.42 0.88 -7.51
C VAL A 163 10.35 -0.12 -7.07
N GLU A 164 9.30 0.30 -6.34
CA GLU A 164 8.15 -0.52 -5.88
C GLU A 164 8.60 -1.87 -5.27
N ARG A 165 9.76 -1.91 -4.66
CA ARG A 165 10.32 -3.16 -4.12
C ARG A 165 10.03 -3.27 -2.65
N ARG A 166 9.37 -4.36 -2.26
CA ARG A 166 9.21 -4.70 -0.85
C ARG A 166 10.57 -4.82 -0.18
N ALA A 167 10.74 -4.09 0.89
CA ALA A 167 11.92 -4.13 1.74
C ALA A 167 11.51 -4.15 3.21
N HIS A 168 12.43 -4.48 4.06
CA HIS A 168 12.30 -4.36 5.51
C HIS A 168 13.66 -4.00 6.11
N PHE A 169 13.61 -3.46 7.29
CA PHE A 169 14.75 -3.32 8.19
C PHE A 169 14.37 -3.89 9.56
N GLU A 170 15.36 -4.17 10.38
CA GLU A 170 15.17 -4.70 11.72
C GLU A 170 15.32 -3.58 12.76
N LEU A 171 14.37 -3.50 13.67
CA LEU A 171 14.41 -2.60 14.82
C LEU A 171 14.26 -3.43 16.09
N ASP A 172 15.37 -3.69 16.78
CA ASP A 172 15.42 -4.50 18.01
C ASP A 172 14.74 -5.88 17.87
N GLY A 173 14.93 -6.53 16.71
CA GLY A 173 14.30 -7.81 16.39
C GLY A 173 12.89 -7.70 15.79
N LEU A 174 12.31 -6.49 15.74
CA LEU A 174 11.05 -6.23 15.06
C LEU A 174 11.30 -6.00 13.56
N LYS A 175 10.67 -6.80 12.71
CA LYS A 175 10.69 -6.60 11.27
C LYS A 175 9.77 -5.47 10.86
N VAL A 176 10.34 -4.39 10.31
CA VAL A 176 9.60 -3.22 9.84
C VAL A 176 9.57 -3.20 8.31
N HIS A 177 8.38 -3.38 7.74
CA HIS A 177 8.22 -3.37 6.28
C HIS A 177 8.02 -1.96 5.74
N ALA A 178 8.70 -1.68 4.61
CA ALA A 178 8.56 -0.44 3.85
C ALA A 178 8.63 -0.73 2.35
N VAL A 179 7.83 0.00 1.58
CA VAL A 179 7.77 -0.14 0.12
C VAL A 179 7.78 1.27 -0.48
N PRO A 180 8.95 1.93 -0.56
CA PRO A 180 9.02 3.20 -1.26
C PRO A 180 8.79 3.00 -2.77
N ASP A 181 8.07 3.92 -3.39
CA ASP A 181 7.74 3.83 -4.80
C ASP A 181 9.00 3.96 -5.68
N LEU A 182 9.88 4.91 -5.34
CA LEU A 182 11.16 5.08 -6.01
C LEU A 182 12.23 5.56 -5.03
N VAL A 183 13.40 4.95 -5.08
CA VAL A 183 14.61 5.43 -4.39
C VAL A 183 15.74 5.54 -5.39
N VAL A 184 16.35 6.73 -5.44
CA VAL A 184 17.50 7.00 -6.32
C VAL A 184 18.67 7.56 -5.53
N ARG A 185 19.90 7.34 -6.04
CA ARG A 185 21.10 8.02 -5.57
C ARG A 185 21.53 9.05 -6.60
N ARG A 186 21.66 10.30 -6.18
CA ARG A 186 22.12 11.39 -7.05
C ARG A 186 22.94 12.38 -6.25
N ASP A 187 24.06 12.81 -6.80
CA ASP A 187 24.94 13.83 -6.20
C ASP A 187 25.33 13.53 -4.74
N GLY A 188 25.55 12.25 -4.42
CA GLY A 188 25.85 11.78 -3.06
C GLY A 188 24.66 11.71 -2.11
N ARG A 189 23.46 12.11 -2.53
CA ARG A 189 22.21 12.10 -1.75
C ARG A 189 21.33 10.90 -2.13
N VAL A 190 20.53 10.44 -1.19
CA VAL A 190 19.47 9.47 -1.41
C VAL A 190 18.14 10.22 -1.49
N ARG A 191 17.45 10.11 -2.62
CA ARG A 191 16.12 10.70 -2.81
C ARG A 191 15.08 9.60 -2.85
N ILE A 192 14.03 9.78 -2.06
CA ILE A 192 12.90 8.87 -1.92
C ILE A 192 11.68 9.58 -2.45
N TYR A 193 10.97 8.95 -3.38
CA TYR A 193 9.73 9.46 -3.93
C TYR A 193 8.58 8.53 -3.60
N ASP A 194 7.42 9.10 -3.28
CA ASP A 194 6.19 8.39 -2.98
C ASP A 194 5.03 9.09 -3.71
N TRP A 195 4.34 8.32 -4.55
CA TRP A 195 3.27 8.85 -5.40
C TRP A 195 1.96 8.89 -4.65
N LYS A 196 1.30 10.03 -4.65
CA LYS A 196 0.01 10.24 -4.00
C LYS A 196 -1.04 10.67 -5.01
N THR A 197 -2.00 9.79 -5.28
CA THR A 197 -3.13 10.07 -6.17
C THR A 197 -4.42 10.39 -5.41
N GLY A 198 -4.41 10.32 -4.08
CA GLY A 198 -5.52 10.62 -3.19
C GLY A 198 -5.77 12.13 -3.00
N SER A 199 -6.71 12.45 -2.13
CA SER A 199 -7.04 13.82 -1.71
C SER A 199 -6.40 14.22 -0.39
N THR A 200 -5.76 13.30 0.32
CA THR A 200 -5.03 13.58 1.57
C THR A 200 -3.91 14.59 1.28
N PRO A 201 -3.79 15.66 2.08
CA PRO A 201 -2.70 16.62 1.93
C PRO A 201 -1.33 15.94 1.98
N LEU A 202 -0.41 16.35 1.09
CA LEU A 202 0.92 15.73 1.00
C LEU A 202 1.69 15.84 2.33
N ALA A 203 1.51 16.91 3.09
CA ALA A 203 2.14 17.11 4.39
C ALA A 203 1.80 16.02 5.43
N GLU A 204 0.67 15.35 5.29
CA GLU A 204 0.24 14.27 6.21
C GLU A 204 1.03 12.97 6.03
N HIS A 205 1.81 12.84 4.95
CA HIS A 205 2.62 11.65 4.66
C HIS A 205 4.01 11.64 5.35
N ARG A 206 4.30 12.63 6.23
CA ARG A 206 5.59 12.77 6.91
C ARG A 206 6.04 11.50 7.64
N ILE A 207 5.15 10.83 8.38
CA ILE A 207 5.49 9.59 9.11
C ILE A 207 5.88 8.48 8.14
N GLN A 208 5.10 8.25 7.10
CA GLN A 208 5.38 7.22 6.10
C GLN A 208 6.74 7.44 5.42
N LEU A 209 7.01 8.67 5.00
CA LEU A 209 8.28 9.03 4.35
C LEU A 209 9.47 8.97 5.33
N GLY A 210 9.25 9.25 6.61
CA GLY A 210 10.25 9.05 7.66
C GLY A 210 10.62 7.57 7.85
N ILE A 211 9.65 6.67 7.74
CA ILE A 211 9.91 5.22 7.77
C ILE A 211 10.74 4.79 6.56
N TYR A 212 10.53 5.40 5.40
CA TYR A 212 11.37 5.17 4.22
C TYR A 212 12.78 5.76 4.40
N ALA A 213 12.91 6.87 5.13
CA ALA A 213 14.22 7.41 5.49
C ALA A 213 14.96 6.46 6.46
N LEU A 214 14.27 5.85 7.44
CA LEU A 214 14.84 4.80 8.28
C LEU A 214 15.33 3.59 7.46
N LEU A 215 14.53 3.13 6.49
CA LEU A 215 14.96 2.09 5.56
C LEU A 215 16.23 2.52 4.79
N ALA A 216 16.32 3.79 4.39
CA ALA A 216 17.48 4.28 3.63
C ALA A 216 18.75 4.33 4.49
N THR A 217 18.65 4.70 5.75
CA THR A 217 19.80 4.65 6.68
C THR A 217 20.27 3.23 6.91
N ASP A 218 19.35 2.27 7.06
CA ASP A 218 19.68 0.86 7.27
C ASP A 218 20.28 0.22 6.01
N ARG A 219 19.58 0.33 4.90
CA ARG A 219 19.88 -0.45 3.70
C ARG A 219 20.99 0.13 2.85
N TRP A 220 21.11 1.45 2.74
CA TRP A 220 22.06 2.14 1.87
C TRP A 220 23.06 2.99 2.66
N THR A 221 23.07 2.86 3.98
CA THR A 221 23.97 3.58 4.90
C THR A 221 23.93 5.10 4.64
N ALA A 222 22.72 5.60 4.34
CA ALA A 222 22.54 7.02 4.03
C ALA A 222 22.60 7.86 5.31
N ASP A 223 23.36 8.93 5.27
CA ASP A 223 23.34 9.95 6.33
C ASP A 223 21.93 10.59 6.33
N PRO A 224 21.23 10.72 7.47
CA PRO A 224 19.94 11.40 7.55
C PRO A 224 19.95 12.78 6.89
N ALA A 225 21.03 13.56 7.05
CA ALA A 225 21.21 14.88 6.43
C ALA A 225 21.35 14.81 4.89
N ALA A 226 21.64 13.63 4.33
CA ALA A 226 21.75 13.38 2.89
C ALA A 226 20.52 12.65 2.31
N ILE A 227 19.41 12.59 3.04
CA ILE A 227 18.15 12.00 2.56
C ILE A 227 17.17 13.12 2.23
N ASP A 228 16.62 13.08 1.02
CA ASP A 228 15.51 13.92 0.56
C ASP A 228 14.30 12.99 0.35
N ALA A 229 13.24 13.13 1.13
CA ALA A 229 12.02 12.36 0.96
C ALA A 229 10.90 13.26 0.43
N VAL A 230 10.25 12.84 -0.66
CA VAL A 230 9.31 13.69 -1.42
C VAL A 230 8.01 12.94 -1.66
N ALA A 231 6.90 13.50 -1.21
CA ALA A 231 5.57 13.09 -1.63
C ALA A 231 5.21 13.85 -2.91
N CYS A 232 4.81 13.12 -3.95
CA CYS A 232 4.49 13.70 -5.27
C CYS A 232 3.07 13.34 -5.69
N ASN A 233 2.31 14.32 -6.16
CA ASN A 233 1.02 14.06 -6.78
C ASN A 233 1.12 14.18 -8.30
N PRO A 234 1.12 13.05 -9.05
CA PRO A 234 1.28 13.08 -10.49
C PRO A 234 0.08 13.68 -11.24
N LEU A 235 -1.07 13.85 -10.57
CA LEU A 235 -2.26 14.47 -11.16
C LEU A 235 -2.19 15.99 -11.16
N THR A 236 -1.56 16.58 -10.14
CA THR A 236 -1.52 18.04 -9.95
C THR A 236 -0.12 18.62 -10.16
N GLY A 237 0.92 17.77 -10.18
CA GLY A 237 2.31 18.19 -10.21
C GLY A 237 2.79 18.77 -8.87
N GLN A 238 1.99 18.67 -7.80
CA GLN A 238 2.40 19.14 -6.47
C GLN A 238 3.41 18.18 -5.86
N GLU A 239 4.37 18.76 -5.15
CA GLU A 239 5.39 18.03 -4.40
C GLU A 239 5.52 18.63 -3.00
N GLU A 240 5.78 17.76 -2.02
CA GLU A 240 6.08 18.14 -0.64
C GLU A 240 7.36 17.42 -0.21
N SER A 241 8.38 18.19 0.21
CA SER A 241 9.67 17.65 0.59
C SER A 241 9.82 17.60 2.10
N PHE A 242 10.37 16.49 2.60
CA PHE A 242 10.63 16.26 4.02
C PHE A 242 12.11 15.98 4.23
N ALA A 243 12.68 16.66 5.18
CA ALA A 243 14.00 16.37 5.72
C ALA A 243 13.85 15.82 7.15
N TYR A 244 14.75 14.94 7.53
CA TYR A 244 14.79 14.31 8.85
C TYR A 244 16.16 14.47 9.46
N THR A 245 16.19 14.92 10.70
CA THR A 245 17.40 14.87 11.54
C THR A 245 17.57 13.47 12.14
N ALA A 246 18.72 13.19 12.74
CA ALA A 246 18.91 11.96 13.49
C ALA A 246 17.88 11.83 14.64
N ASP A 247 17.60 12.93 15.34
CA ASP A 247 16.62 12.97 16.43
C ASP A 247 15.18 12.71 15.93
N ASP A 248 14.81 13.22 14.73
CA ASP A 248 13.51 12.88 14.11
C ASP A 248 13.41 11.38 13.85
N LEU A 249 14.48 10.76 13.36
CA LEU A 249 14.48 9.33 13.07
C LEU A 249 14.49 8.49 14.36
N ASP A 250 15.13 8.94 15.42
CA ASP A 250 15.07 8.28 16.74
C ASP A 250 13.65 8.35 17.32
N THR A 251 13.00 9.50 17.22
CA THR A 251 11.58 9.66 17.60
C THR A 251 10.66 8.71 16.80
N LEU A 252 10.93 8.51 15.51
CA LEU A 252 10.18 7.55 14.69
C LEU A 252 10.45 6.10 15.09
N ARG A 253 11.66 5.75 15.52
CA ARG A 253 11.96 4.41 16.07
C ARG A 253 11.16 4.16 17.34
N ASP A 254 11.10 5.13 18.25
CA ASP A 254 10.29 5.02 19.47
C ASP A 254 8.81 4.88 19.14
N PHE A 255 8.28 5.70 18.22
CA PHE A 255 6.91 5.57 17.73
C PHE A 255 6.61 4.17 17.18
N ILE A 256 7.53 3.56 16.42
CA ILE A 256 7.34 2.21 15.85
C ILE A 256 7.29 1.17 16.99
N ARG A 257 8.16 1.29 18.02
CA ARG A 257 8.16 0.40 19.18
C ARG A 257 6.86 0.47 19.96
N ASP A 258 6.46 1.69 20.35
CA ASP A 258 5.23 1.92 21.09
C ASP A 258 4.01 1.38 20.34
N SER A 259 3.94 1.65 19.05
CA SER A 259 2.88 1.14 18.18
C SER A 259 2.89 -0.40 18.08
N ALA A 260 4.06 -1.01 18.01
CA ALA A 260 4.17 -2.47 17.97
C ALA A 260 3.67 -3.11 19.28
N ASP A 261 4.04 -2.52 20.42
CA ASP A 261 3.59 -2.98 21.73
C ASP A 261 2.07 -2.85 21.87
N GLU A 262 1.49 -1.72 21.43
CA GLU A 262 0.03 -1.56 21.38
C GLU A 262 -0.66 -2.61 20.51
N MET A 263 -0.06 -2.96 19.36
CA MET A 263 -0.61 -3.95 18.44
C MET A 263 -0.50 -5.39 18.96
N LEU A 264 0.48 -5.67 19.81
CA LEU A 264 0.66 -6.96 20.46
C LEU A 264 -0.22 -7.14 21.71
N PHE A 265 -0.60 -6.05 22.36
CA PHE A 265 -1.38 -6.06 23.62
C PHE A 265 -2.68 -6.88 23.55
N PRO A 266 -3.51 -6.85 22.50
CA PRO A 266 -4.76 -7.61 22.43
C PRO A 266 -4.56 -9.11 22.09
N LEU A 267 -3.32 -9.57 21.89
CA LEU A 267 -3.04 -10.97 21.54
C LEU A 267 -3.12 -11.87 22.78
N VAL A 268 -3.57 -13.08 22.56
CA VAL A 268 -3.61 -14.13 23.59
C VAL A 268 -2.20 -14.66 23.88
N ASP A 269 -1.39 -14.79 22.85
CA ASP A 269 0.04 -15.13 22.94
C ASP A 269 0.85 -14.21 22.01
N PRO A 270 1.39 -13.09 22.55
CA PRO A 270 2.19 -12.16 21.76
C PRO A 270 3.47 -12.77 21.19
N GLU A 271 4.11 -13.72 21.89
CA GLU A 271 5.37 -14.34 21.44
C GLU A 271 5.15 -15.21 20.21
N ARG A 272 3.98 -15.84 20.11
CA ARG A 272 3.57 -16.65 18.96
C ARG A 272 2.74 -15.89 17.95
N ASN A 273 2.47 -14.61 18.20
CA ASN A 273 1.57 -13.78 17.41
C ASN A 273 0.18 -14.42 17.24
N GLU A 274 -0.39 -14.94 18.32
CA GLU A 274 -1.70 -15.61 18.33
C GLU A 274 -2.79 -14.67 18.89
N ALA A 275 -3.84 -14.44 18.11
CA ALA A 275 -4.94 -13.52 18.44
C ALA A 275 -6.18 -14.22 19.03
N GLY A 276 -6.15 -15.54 19.20
CA GLY A 276 -7.33 -16.31 19.63
C GLY A 276 -8.50 -16.19 18.65
N ASP A 277 -9.72 -16.13 19.17
CA ASP A 277 -10.97 -16.02 18.38
C ASP A 277 -11.31 -14.58 17.95
N GLY A 278 -10.54 -13.61 18.41
CA GLY A 278 -10.71 -12.19 18.10
C GLY A 278 -11.75 -11.45 18.94
N GLU A 279 -12.22 -12.03 20.06
CA GLU A 279 -13.17 -11.35 20.96
C GLU A 279 -12.61 -10.08 21.60
N THR A 280 -11.29 -10.06 21.84
CA THR A 280 -10.57 -8.89 22.38
C THR A 280 -10.43 -7.72 21.41
N PHE A 281 -10.83 -7.90 20.16
CA PHE A 281 -10.72 -6.88 19.11
C PHE A 281 -12.08 -6.22 18.86
N ASP A 282 -12.28 -5.06 19.43
CA ASP A 282 -13.54 -4.33 19.32
C ASP A 282 -13.75 -3.66 17.95
N CYS A 283 -15.02 -3.44 17.61
CA CYS A 283 -15.37 -2.59 16.48
C CYS A 283 -15.16 -1.12 16.85
N THR A 284 -14.75 -0.30 15.88
CA THR A 284 -14.70 1.15 16.09
C THR A 284 -16.11 1.72 16.30
N ASP A 285 -16.23 2.73 17.16
CA ASP A 285 -17.47 3.48 17.35
C ASP A 285 -17.70 4.52 16.25
N ARG A 286 -16.65 4.88 15.52
CA ARG A 286 -16.71 5.85 14.42
C ARG A 286 -17.37 5.22 13.19
N PRO A 287 -18.35 5.86 12.55
CA PRO A 287 -19.02 5.33 11.36
C PRO A 287 -18.21 5.51 10.06
N GLU A 288 -17.38 6.56 9.97
CA GLU A 288 -16.68 6.94 8.74
C GLU A 288 -15.78 5.81 8.20
N PRO A 289 -14.95 5.13 9.02
CA PRO A 289 -14.14 4.03 8.53
C PRO A 289 -14.94 2.83 8.03
N CYS A 290 -16.22 2.74 8.43
CA CYS A 290 -17.09 1.63 8.05
C CYS A 290 -17.61 1.76 6.63
N THR A 291 -17.75 2.97 6.07
CA THR A 291 -18.39 3.22 4.77
C THR A 291 -17.73 2.47 3.60
N ALA A 292 -16.42 2.21 3.70
CA ALA A 292 -15.64 1.47 2.72
C ALA A 292 -14.87 0.31 3.36
N CYS A 293 -15.37 -0.23 4.48
CA CYS A 293 -14.72 -1.35 5.15
C CYS A 293 -14.95 -2.65 4.36
N PRO A 294 -13.88 -3.37 3.97
CA PRO A 294 -14.03 -4.59 3.19
C PRO A 294 -14.71 -5.73 3.96
N PHE A 295 -14.87 -5.62 5.28
CA PHE A 295 -15.43 -6.66 6.14
C PHE A 295 -16.87 -6.41 6.56
N LEU A 296 -17.62 -5.49 5.93
CA LEU A 296 -18.97 -5.10 6.33
C LEU A 296 -19.89 -6.31 6.58
N ARG A 297 -19.98 -7.25 5.64
CA ARG A 297 -20.91 -8.38 5.75
C ARG A 297 -20.57 -9.39 6.85
N VAL A 298 -19.36 -9.37 7.37
CA VAL A 298 -18.90 -10.28 8.44
C VAL A 298 -18.72 -9.56 9.76
N CYS A 299 -18.84 -8.24 9.77
CA CYS A 299 -18.68 -7.40 10.96
C CYS A 299 -19.89 -7.56 11.89
N PRO A 300 -19.70 -7.83 13.19
CA PRO A 300 -20.80 -7.98 14.13
C PRO A 300 -21.65 -6.71 14.26
N ARG A 301 -21.05 -5.53 14.11
CA ARG A 301 -21.74 -4.24 14.15
C ARG A 301 -22.85 -4.09 13.10
N TRP A 302 -22.73 -4.76 11.95
CA TRP A 302 -23.67 -4.63 10.82
C TRP A 302 -24.59 -5.85 10.66
N ARG A 303 -24.43 -6.86 11.53
CA ARG A 303 -25.29 -8.07 11.55
C ARG A 303 -26.47 -7.97 12.54
N SER A 304 -26.51 -6.92 13.36
CA SER A 304 -27.57 -6.67 14.34
C SER A 304 -28.74 -5.88 13.76
#